data_321aff24a6dcdc48d2586cb2acf6f662
#
_entry.id   321aff24a6dcdc48d2586cb2acf6f662
#
_cell.length_a   1.000
_cell.length_b   1.000
_cell.length_c   1.000
_cell.angle_alpha   90.00
_cell.angle_beta   90.00
_cell.angle_gamma   90.00
#
_symmetry.space_group_name_H-M   'P 1'
#
loop_
_entity.id
_entity.type
_entity.pdbx_description
1 polymer ?
#
loop_
_entity_poly.entity_id
_entity_poly.type
_entity_poly.pdbx_seq_one_letter_code
_entity_poly.pdbx_strand_id
1 'polypeptide(L)'
;HIILKSMRENDPVCWLEPDNYRPFWAVTKHSDISDIEIKNDFFINDPRTTLMDITAENYIKEFTGGSHLLVRTLVHMDNPDHRVYRAMTQSWFSPPNLIKLKSEIEILAKNYVDKMLEAGSECDFVRDISALYPLRVIMTILGVPPEDEDLMLKLTQQLFGGNDEDMKRSEEESIDSNVIADFFNYFTALTEERRKNPTDDVATVIANAKFEGEQIGHLEAMSYYTIIATAGHDTTSSSTAGGVLALIENPNELKKLKDNPSIMPMAIDETIRWVTPVKN
;
A
#
# COMPACT_ATOMS: atom_id res chain seq x y z
N HIS A 1 -2.25 -10.81 20.13
CA HIS A 1 -1.73 -12.17 19.83
C HIS A 1 -2.29 -13.28 20.74
N ILE A 2 -2.51 -13.02 22.05
CA ILE A 2 -3.02 -14.05 22.99
C ILE A 2 -4.44 -14.49 22.60
N ILE A 3 -5.32 -13.56 22.28
CA ILE A 3 -6.71 -13.84 21.86
C ILE A 3 -6.70 -14.66 20.57
N LEU A 4 -5.96 -14.23 19.53
CA LEU A 4 -5.86 -14.96 18.26
C LEU A 4 -5.24 -16.36 18.43
N LYS A 5 -4.30 -16.54 19.38
CA LYS A 5 -3.76 -17.85 19.71
C LYS A 5 -4.86 -18.75 20.28
N SER A 6 -5.62 -18.26 21.26
CA SER A 6 -6.72 -19.03 21.84
C SER A 6 -7.79 -19.39 20.79
N MET A 7 -8.12 -18.46 19.89
CA MET A 7 -9.05 -18.76 18.79
C MET A 7 -8.51 -19.88 17.89
N ARG A 8 -7.24 -19.81 17.46
CA ARG A 8 -6.64 -20.88 16.63
C ARG A 8 -6.68 -22.27 17.28
N GLU A 9 -6.55 -22.31 18.59
CA GLU A 9 -6.50 -23.57 19.33
C GLU A 9 -7.89 -24.16 19.61
N ASN A 10 -8.88 -23.31 19.88
CA ASN A 10 -10.19 -23.73 20.41
C ASN A 10 -11.35 -23.53 19.44
N ASP A 11 -11.34 -22.44 18.66
CA ASP A 11 -12.41 -22.09 17.71
C ASP A 11 -11.85 -21.32 16.53
N PRO A 12 -11.16 -22.01 15.58
CA PRO A 12 -10.40 -21.36 14.52
C PRO A 12 -11.25 -20.65 13.46
N VAL A 13 -12.53 -20.98 13.38
CA VAL A 13 -13.52 -20.33 12.50
C VAL A 13 -14.72 -19.99 13.36
N CYS A 14 -14.78 -18.78 13.87
CA CYS A 14 -15.82 -18.36 14.80
C CYS A 14 -16.63 -17.18 14.28
N TRP A 15 -17.92 -17.17 14.62
CA TRP A 15 -18.82 -16.05 14.34
C TRP A 15 -18.63 -14.97 15.41
N LEU A 16 -18.41 -13.71 14.97
CA LEU A 16 -18.23 -12.58 15.85
C LEU A 16 -19.29 -11.51 15.57
N GLU A 17 -19.82 -10.92 16.64
CA GLU A 17 -20.78 -9.81 16.61
C GLU A 17 -20.28 -8.67 17.51
N PRO A 18 -19.19 -7.98 17.13
CA PRO A 18 -18.67 -6.89 17.94
C PRO A 18 -19.54 -5.63 17.81
N ASP A 19 -19.56 -4.82 18.87
CA ASP A 19 -20.26 -3.55 18.86
C ASP A 19 -19.76 -2.65 17.73
N ASN A 20 -20.68 -1.95 17.07
CA ASN A 20 -20.41 -1.02 15.98
C ASN A 20 -19.77 -1.64 14.71
N TYR A 21 -19.71 -2.97 14.59
CA TYR A 21 -19.27 -3.67 13.37
C TYR A 21 -20.39 -4.59 12.87
N ARG A 22 -20.36 -4.90 11.57
CA ARG A 22 -21.21 -5.98 11.05
C ARG A 22 -20.70 -7.31 11.56
N PRO A 23 -21.59 -8.25 11.85
CA PRO A 23 -21.19 -9.61 12.19
C PRO A 23 -20.36 -10.24 11.06
N PHE A 24 -19.34 -11.02 11.43
CA PHE A 24 -18.46 -11.68 10.48
C PHE A 24 -17.88 -12.99 11.00
N TRP A 25 -17.41 -13.83 10.10
CA TRP A 25 -16.63 -15.01 10.42
C TRP A 25 -15.14 -14.66 10.56
N ALA A 26 -14.58 -14.87 11.73
CA ALA A 26 -13.14 -14.74 11.96
C ALA A 26 -12.46 -16.09 11.67
N VAL A 27 -11.52 -16.09 10.72
CA VAL A 27 -10.73 -17.27 10.35
C VAL A 27 -9.29 -17.04 10.78
N THR A 28 -8.74 -17.94 11.61
CA THR A 28 -7.48 -17.68 12.31
C THR A 28 -6.37 -18.67 12.00
N LYS A 29 -6.63 -19.80 11.33
CA LYS A 29 -5.58 -20.75 10.92
C LYS A 29 -5.09 -20.41 9.51
N HIS A 30 -3.76 -20.46 9.34
CA HIS A 30 -3.11 -20.21 8.06
C HIS A 30 -3.64 -21.12 6.93
N SER A 31 -3.83 -22.42 7.21
CA SER A 31 -4.37 -23.36 6.21
C SER A 31 -5.75 -22.97 5.70
N ASP A 32 -6.62 -22.54 6.62
CA ASP A 32 -8.00 -22.19 6.30
C ASP A 32 -8.07 -20.85 5.54
N ILE A 33 -7.22 -19.88 5.92
CA ILE A 33 -7.06 -18.60 5.21
C ILE A 33 -6.55 -18.85 3.79
N SER A 34 -5.49 -19.63 3.63
CA SER A 34 -4.92 -19.96 2.31
C SER A 34 -5.93 -20.70 1.42
N ASP A 35 -6.76 -21.57 2.01
CA ASP A 35 -7.79 -22.29 1.29
C ASP A 35 -8.94 -21.38 0.81
N ILE A 36 -9.26 -20.33 1.58
CA ILE A 36 -10.23 -19.30 1.20
C ILE A 36 -9.65 -18.42 0.08
N GLU A 37 -8.43 -17.92 0.22
CA GLU A 37 -7.80 -16.98 -0.71
C GLU A 37 -7.66 -17.52 -2.14
N ILE A 38 -7.45 -18.84 -2.31
CA ILE A 38 -7.35 -19.46 -3.65
C ILE A 38 -8.71 -19.74 -4.28
N LYS A 39 -9.82 -19.68 -3.54
CA LYS A 39 -11.18 -19.99 -4.01
C LYS A 39 -11.97 -18.73 -4.37
N ASN A 40 -11.42 -17.91 -5.25
CA ASN A 40 -12.00 -16.63 -5.65
C ASN A 40 -13.36 -16.74 -6.40
N ASP A 41 -13.78 -17.92 -6.80
CA ASP A 41 -15.12 -18.17 -7.35
C ASP A 41 -16.21 -18.27 -6.25
N PHE A 42 -15.80 -18.49 -4.99
CA PHE A 42 -16.70 -18.64 -3.84
C PHE A 42 -16.59 -17.48 -2.84
N PHE A 43 -15.38 -16.95 -2.68
CA PHE A 43 -15.08 -15.86 -1.77
C PHE A 43 -14.66 -14.63 -2.58
N ILE A 44 -15.47 -13.59 -2.51
CA ILE A 44 -15.30 -12.36 -3.29
C ILE A 44 -14.91 -11.20 -2.39
N ASN A 45 -14.27 -10.19 -2.98
CA ASN A 45 -13.81 -8.98 -2.30
C ASN A 45 -14.89 -7.90 -2.24
N ASP A 46 -15.69 -7.76 -3.32
CA ASP A 46 -16.75 -6.76 -3.39
C ASP A 46 -17.97 -7.21 -2.53
N PRO A 47 -18.61 -6.32 -1.79
CA PRO A 47 -18.36 -4.89 -1.64
C PRO A 47 -17.51 -4.51 -0.41
N ARG A 48 -16.99 -5.47 0.36
CA ARG A 48 -16.31 -5.23 1.65
C ARG A 48 -14.99 -5.99 1.74
N THR A 49 -13.94 -5.36 1.31
CA THR A 49 -12.58 -5.93 1.33
C THR A 49 -11.95 -5.83 2.73
N THR A 50 -12.34 -4.83 3.51
CA THR A 50 -11.78 -4.57 4.84
C THR A 50 -12.88 -4.49 5.89
N LEU A 51 -12.53 -4.83 7.12
CA LEU A 51 -13.42 -4.65 8.27
C LEU A 51 -13.49 -3.16 8.63
N MET A 52 -14.68 -2.59 8.49
CA MET A 52 -14.97 -1.19 8.76
C MET A 52 -16.10 -1.07 9.77
N ASP A 53 -16.05 -0.07 10.66
CA ASP A 53 -17.16 0.20 11.56
C ASP A 53 -18.39 0.74 10.80
N ILE A 54 -19.58 0.49 11.36
CA ILE A 54 -20.86 0.84 10.72
C ILE A 54 -21.01 2.36 10.52
N THR A 55 -20.43 3.17 11.41
CA THR A 55 -20.50 4.64 11.31
C THR A 55 -19.73 5.13 10.09
N ALA A 56 -18.49 4.65 9.91
CA ALA A 56 -17.67 4.97 8.76
C ALA A 56 -18.30 4.43 7.45
N GLU A 57 -18.85 3.21 7.47
CA GLU A 57 -19.55 2.62 6.31
C GLU A 57 -20.76 3.47 5.89
N ASN A 58 -21.55 3.94 6.83
CA ASN A 58 -22.71 4.79 6.56
C ASN A 58 -22.31 6.16 6.05
N TYR A 59 -21.25 6.77 6.60
CA TYR A 59 -20.71 8.02 6.10
C TYR A 59 -20.25 7.90 4.63
N ILE A 60 -19.52 6.83 4.29
CA ILE A 60 -19.09 6.61 2.90
C ILE A 60 -20.28 6.44 1.97
N LYS A 61 -21.30 5.68 2.38
CA LYS A 61 -22.53 5.49 1.57
C LYS A 61 -23.28 6.80 1.33
N GLU A 62 -23.41 7.62 2.35
CA GLU A 62 -24.06 8.93 2.23
C GLU A 62 -23.28 9.83 1.29
N PHE A 63 -21.97 9.91 1.47
CA PHE A 63 -21.08 10.73 0.64
C PHE A 63 -21.03 10.29 -0.83
N THR A 64 -21.06 8.98 -1.09
CA THR A 64 -20.94 8.42 -2.45
C THR A 64 -22.28 8.21 -3.17
N GLY A 65 -23.39 8.46 -2.51
CA GLY A 65 -24.73 8.14 -3.04
C GLY A 65 -25.04 6.65 -3.09
N GLY A 66 -24.42 5.85 -2.20
CA GLY A 66 -24.74 4.43 -2.00
C GLY A 66 -23.61 3.43 -2.17
N SER A 67 -22.43 3.86 -2.66
CA SER A 67 -21.25 2.99 -2.72
C SER A 67 -20.70 2.70 -1.34
N HIS A 68 -20.15 1.50 -1.15
CA HIS A 68 -19.40 1.13 0.07
C HIS A 68 -17.95 1.64 0.05
N LEU A 69 -17.48 2.16 -1.08
CA LEU A 69 -16.10 2.56 -1.33
C LEU A 69 -16.05 4.00 -1.80
N LEU A 70 -15.11 4.77 -1.27
CA LEU A 70 -14.76 6.10 -1.80
C LEU A 70 -14.10 5.99 -3.16
N VAL A 71 -13.20 5.00 -3.31
CA VAL A 71 -12.48 4.71 -4.55
C VAL A 71 -12.42 3.20 -4.73
N ARG A 72 -12.89 2.69 -5.88
CA ARG A 72 -12.83 1.27 -6.22
C ARG A 72 -11.48 0.97 -6.87
N THR A 73 -10.54 0.45 -6.11
CA THR A 73 -9.21 0.05 -6.58
C THR A 73 -9.18 -1.46 -6.93
N LEU A 74 -8.05 -1.95 -7.46
CA LEU A 74 -7.87 -3.36 -7.82
C LEU A 74 -8.19 -4.35 -6.69
N VAL A 75 -7.88 -4.00 -5.43
CA VAL A 75 -8.14 -4.88 -4.28
C VAL A 75 -9.63 -5.02 -3.95
N HIS A 76 -10.48 -4.15 -4.51
CA HIS A 76 -11.93 -4.19 -4.34
C HIS A 76 -12.64 -4.87 -5.52
N MET A 77 -11.90 -5.40 -6.49
CA MET A 77 -12.44 -5.99 -7.71
C MET A 77 -12.37 -7.51 -7.66
N ASP A 78 -13.36 -8.13 -8.24
CA ASP A 78 -13.42 -9.57 -8.52
C ASP A 78 -13.43 -9.82 -10.03
N ASN A 79 -13.31 -11.08 -10.45
CA ASN A 79 -13.41 -11.44 -11.86
C ASN A 79 -14.84 -11.17 -12.39
N PRO A 80 -14.99 -10.69 -13.64
CA PRO A 80 -13.95 -10.52 -14.67
C PRO A 80 -13.16 -9.18 -14.56
N ASP A 81 -13.67 -8.18 -13.85
CA ASP A 81 -13.14 -6.82 -13.81
C ASP A 81 -11.67 -6.81 -13.35
N HIS A 82 -11.36 -7.47 -12.22
CA HIS A 82 -10.01 -7.54 -11.69
C HIS A 82 -8.98 -7.96 -12.76
N ARG A 83 -9.29 -9.00 -13.51
CA ARG A 83 -8.39 -9.51 -14.55
C ARG A 83 -8.14 -8.50 -15.66
N VAL A 84 -9.19 -7.81 -16.10
CA VAL A 84 -9.10 -6.79 -17.16
C VAL A 84 -8.29 -5.59 -16.70
N TYR A 85 -8.63 -5.06 -15.54
CA TYR A 85 -7.93 -3.90 -14.99
C TYR A 85 -6.46 -4.23 -14.69
N ARG A 86 -6.16 -5.34 -14.02
CA ARG A 86 -4.79 -5.76 -13.72
C ARG A 86 -3.92 -5.92 -14.98
N ALA A 87 -4.51 -6.40 -16.07
CA ALA A 87 -3.79 -6.59 -17.34
C ALA A 87 -3.27 -5.27 -17.94
N MET A 88 -3.90 -4.13 -17.64
CA MET A 88 -3.50 -2.82 -18.20
C MET A 88 -2.08 -2.44 -17.82
N THR A 89 -1.65 -2.72 -16.59
CA THR A 89 -0.31 -2.36 -16.10
C THR A 89 0.66 -3.53 -16.04
N GLN A 90 0.20 -4.75 -16.25
CA GLN A 90 1.00 -5.98 -16.09
C GLN A 90 2.25 -6.01 -16.96
N SER A 91 2.20 -5.45 -18.17
CA SER A 91 3.35 -5.43 -19.08
C SER A 91 4.49 -4.57 -18.54
N TRP A 92 4.18 -3.48 -17.84
CA TRP A 92 5.20 -2.63 -17.24
C TRP A 92 5.93 -3.33 -16.09
N PHE A 93 5.24 -4.14 -15.29
CA PHE A 93 5.83 -4.95 -14.23
C PHE A 93 6.44 -6.27 -14.73
N SER A 94 6.81 -6.34 -16.02
CA SER A 94 7.50 -7.49 -16.62
C SER A 94 8.95 -7.63 -16.12
N PRO A 95 9.54 -8.84 -16.15
CA PRO A 95 10.91 -9.06 -15.67
C PRO A 95 11.97 -8.11 -16.23
N PRO A 96 11.98 -7.74 -17.52
CA PRO A 96 12.96 -6.77 -18.04
C PRO A 96 12.87 -5.39 -17.38
N ASN A 97 11.67 -4.88 -17.15
CA ASN A 97 11.46 -3.59 -16.50
C ASN A 97 11.80 -3.66 -15.00
N LEU A 98 11.50 -4.77 -14.34
CA LEU A 98 11.88 -4.99 -12.94
C LEU A 98 13.40 -5.04 -12.75
N ILE A 99 14.16 -5.58 -13.71
CA ILE A 99 15.64 -5.56 -13.68
C ILE A 99 16.17 -4.12 -13.76
N LYS A 100 15.59 -3.30 -14.65
CA LYS A 100 15.94 -1.88 -14.76
C LYS A 100 15.61 -1.13 -13.49
N LEU A 101 14.39 -1.30 -12.99
CA LEU A 101 13.93 -0.70 -11.74
C LEU A 101 14.81 -1.09 -10.55
N LYS A 102 15.27 -2.35 -10.48
CA LYS A 102 16.17 -2.81 -9.43
C LYS A 102 17.43 -1.97 -9.33
N SER A 103 18.05 -1.61 -10.45
CA SER A 103 19.26 -0.77 -10.45
C SER A 103 18.98 0.63 -9.90
N GLU A 104 17.82 1.20 -10.19
CA GLU A 104 17.40 2.50 -9.65
C GLU A 104 17.14 2.41 -8.15
N ILE A 105 16.45 1.34 -7.72
CA ILE A 105 16.19 1.06 -6.30
C ILE A 105 17.49 0.90 -5.51
N GLU A 106 18.51 0.21 -6.07
CA GLU A 106 19.82 0.05 -5.42
C GLU A 106 20.53 1.39 -5.22
N ILE A 107 20.44 2.31 -6.20
CA ILE A 107 20.98 3.67 -6.07
C ILE A 107 20.24 4.44 -4.97
N LEU A 108 18.91 4.38 -4.97
CA LEU A 108 18.10 5.02 -3.92
C LEU A 108 18.42 4.45 -2.54
N ALA A 109 18.50 3.14 -2.40
CA ALA A 109 18.85 2.48 -1.14
C ALA A 109 20.20 2.96 -0.62
N LYS A 110 21.20 3.05 -1.50
CA LYS A 110 22.53 3.57 -1.15
C LYS A 110 22.45 5.03 -0.67
N ASN A 111 21.71 5.89 -1.35
CA ASN A 111 21.57 7.29 -0.98
C ASN A 111 20.93 7.45 0.41
N TYR A 112 19.93 6.63 0.76
CA TYR A 112 19.32 6.65 2.08
C TYR A 112 20.24 6.10 3.17
N VAL A 113 21.08 5.10 2.86
CA VAL A 113 22.14 4.64 3.78
C VAL A 113 23.20 5.73 3.98
N ASP A 114 23.62 6.41 2.91
CA ASP A 114 24.56 7.52 3.00
C ASP A 114 24.00 8.67 3.87
N LYS A 115 22.73 9.06 3.68
CA LYS A 115 22.03 10.03 4.56
C LYS A 115 22.04 9.60 6.04
N MET A 116 21.78 8.31 6.31
CA MET A 116 21.85 7.79 7.68
C MET A 116 23.25 7.91 8.27
N LEU A 117 24.30 7.67 7.48
CA LEU A 117 25.68 7.82 7.91
C LEU A 117 26.06 9.28 8.13
N GLU A 118 25.56 10.21 7.31
CA GLU A 118 25.78 11.66 7.43
C GLU A 118 25.08 12.25 8.66
N ALA A 119 23.99 11.66 9.13
CA ALA A 119 23.32 12.05 10.36
C ALA A 119 24.17 11.83 11.63
N GLY A 120 25.25 11.05 11.53
CA GLY A 120 26.23 10.83 12.60
C GLY A 120 25.87 9.64 13.49
N SER A 121 25.81 9.86 14.82
CA SER A 121 25.62 8.77 15.78
C SER A 121 24.15 8.40 16.01
N GLU A 122 23.21 9.26 15.63
CA GLU A 122 21.78 9.09 15.89
C GLU A 122 20.96 9.59 14.69
N CYS A 123 19.88 8.89 14.37
CA CYS A 123 18.85 9.32 13.42
C CYS A 123 17.48 8.77 13.83
N ASP A 124 16.42 9.45 13.44
CA ASP A 124 15.08 8.88 13.49
C ASP A 124 14.88 7.99 12.26
N PHE A 125 15.11 6.67 12.42
CA PHE A 125 15.09 5.72 11.32
C PHE A 125 13.72 5.67 10.63
N VAL A 126 12.62 5.86 11.38
CA VAL A 126 11.27 5.85 10.81
C VAL A 126 11.06 7.09 9.94
N ARG A 127 11.25 8.26 10.51
CA ARG A 127 10.99 9.54 9.83
C ARG A 127 11.97 9.80 8.69
N ASP A 128 13.27 9.55 8.93
CA ASP A 128 14.33 10.01 8.04
C ASP A 128 14.68 8.98 6.95
N ILE A 129 14.34 7.70 7.15
CA ILE A 129 14.71 6.60 6.26
C ILE A 129 13.50 5.79 5.81
N SER A 130 12.83 5.05 6.73
CA SER A 130 11.87 4.02 6.31
C SER A 130 10.56 4.60 5.75
N ALA A 131 10.16 5.80 6.13
CA ALA A 131 9.02 6.48 5.52
C ALA A 131 9.35 7.03 4.13
N LEU A 132 10.55 7.56 3.94
CA LEU A 132 10.92 8.26 2.71
C LEU A 132 11.41 7.33 1.60
N TYR A 133 12.20 6.32 1.93
CA TYR A 133 12.79 5.43 0.93
C TYR A 133 11.75 4.68 0.07
N PRO A 134 10.76 3.98 0.64
CA PRO A 134 9.72 3.32 -0.15
C PRO A 134 8.85 4.32 -0.93
N LEU A 135 8.55 5.47 -0.35
CA LEU A 135 7.83 6.53 -1.04
C LEU A 135 8.58 6.96 -2.30
N ARG A 136 9.88 7.22 -2.19
CA ARG A 136 10.70 7.63 -3.34
C ARG A 136 10.71 6.56 -4.44
N VAL A 137 10.78 5.28 -4.07
CA VAL A 137 10.69 4.17 -5.03
C VAL A 137 9.35 4.20 -5.77
N ILE A 138 8.24 4.36 -5.05
CA ILE A 138 6.90 4.44 -5.67
C ILE A 138 6.77 5.68 -6.57
N MET A 139 7.29 6.82 -6.14
CA MET A 139 7.28 8.04 -6.95
C MET A 139 8.10 7.87 -8.23
N THR A 140 9.23 7.17 -8.17
CA THR A 140 10.02 6.80 -9.35
C THR A 140 9.23 5.91 -10.30
N ILE A 141 8.53 4.90 -9.79
CA ILE A 141 7.65 4.02 -10.59
C ILE A 141 6.53 4.81 -11.28
N LEU A 142 5.93 5.76 -10.58
CA LEU A 142 4.86 6.61 -11.11
C LEU A 142 5.37 7.75 -11.98
N GLY A 143 6.67 8.01 -12.04
CA GLY A 143 7.25 9.14 -12.76
C GLY A 143 6.95 10.50 -12.11
N VAL A 144 6.72 10.51 -10.80
CA VAL A 144 6.57 11.73 -10.00
C VAL A 144 7.96 12.35 -9.79
N PRO A 145 8.15 13.63 -10.09
CA PRO A 145 9.45 14.28 -9.96
C PRO A 145 9.89 14.42 -8.50
N PRO A 146 11.21 14.47 -8.23
CA PRO A 146 11.75 14.54 -6.87
C PRO A 146 11.27 15.74 -6.06
N GLU A 147 11.01 16.88 -6.72
CA GLU A 147 10.50 18.10 -6.10
C GLU A 147 9.11 17.98 -5.48
N ASP A 148 8.33 16.99 -5.90
CA ASP A 148 6.98 16.74 -5.39
C ASP A 148 6.95 15.67 -4.28
N GLU A 149 8.12 15.16 -3.83
CA GLU A 149 8.23 14.10 -2.83
C GLU A 149 7.56 14.50 -1.51
N ASP A 150 7.81 15.71 -1.02
CA ASP A 150 7.22 16.21 0.24
C ASP A 150 5.69 16.33 0.15
N LEU A 151 5.18 16.78 -1.00
CA LEU A 151 3.75 16.85 -1.27
C LEU A 151 3.14 15.44 -1.25
N MET A 152 3.76 14.48 -1.93
CA MET A 152 3.28 13.10 -1.99
C MET A 152 3.33 12.41 -0.63
N LEU A 153 4.40 12.63 0.15
CA LEU A 153 4.49 12.15 1.53
C LEU A 153 3.31 12.66 2.36
N LYS A 154 3.08 13.97 2.31
CA LYS A 154 1.97 14.60 3.03
C LYS A 154 0.61 14.01 2.60
N LEU A 155 0.35 13.90 1.31
CA LEU A 155 -0.93 13.38 0.78
C LEU A 155 -1.16 11.91 1.14
N THR A 156 -0.14 11.06 1.04
CA THR A 156 -0.25 9.63 1.38
C THR A 156 -0.44 9.44 2.88
N GLN A 157 0.30 10.15 3.72
CA GLN A 157 0.13 10.10 5.17
C GLN A 157 -1.27 10.57 5.61
N GLN A 158 -1.78 11.66 5.06
CA GLN A 158 -3.11 12.16 5.37
C GLN A 158 -4.24 11.23 4.87
N LEU A 159 -4.01 10.52 3.76
CA LEU A 159 -4.99 9.59 3.20
C LEU A 159 -5.15 8.34 4.07
N PHE A 160 -4.06 7.84 4.67
CA PHE A 160 -4.06 6.61 5.48
C PHE A 160 -4.00 6.84 6.99
N GLY A 161 -3.43 7.95 7.42
CA GLY A 161 -3.23 8.30 8.83
C GLY A 161 -4.43 8.96 9.49
N GLY A 162 -5.64 8.85 8.94
CA GLY A 162 -6.84 9.56 9.45
C GLY A 162 -7.17 9.31 10.93
N ASN A 163 -6.69 8.20 11.49
CA ASN A 163 -6.83 7.86 12.92
C ASN A 163 -5.59 8.22 13.76
N ASP A 164 -4.53 8.75 13.15
CA ASP A 164 -3.30 9.15 13.80
C ASP A 164 -3.24 10.67 13.93
N GLU A 165 -3.11 11.18 15.16
CA GLU A 165 -3.12 12.62 15.42
C GLU A 165 -1.97 13.35 14.76
N ASP A 166 -0.83 12.68 14.58
CA ASP A 166 0.37 13.25 13.95
C ASP A 166 0.27 13.28 12.41
N MET A 167 -0.63 12.49 11.82
CA MET A 167 -0.76 12.33 10.36
C MET A 167 -2.02 12.97 9.77
N LYS A 168 -3.04 13.24 10.59
CA LYS A 168 -4.29 13.84 10.10
C LYS A 168 -4.09 15.33 9.76
N ARG A 169 -4.89 15.81 8.81
CA ARG A 169 -4.96 17.24 8.48
C ARG A 169 -5.35 18.07 9.69
N SER A 170 -4.80 19.28 9.80
CA SER A 170 -5.29 20.28 10.73
C SER A 170 -6.72 20.71 10.41
N GLU A 171 -7.46 21.25 11.38
CA GLU A 171 -8.81 21.78 11.16
C GLU A 171 -8.82 22.89 10.08
N GLU A 172 -7.80 23.76 10.07
CA GLU A 172 -7.66 24.84 9.08
C GLU A 172 -7.46 24.29 7.66
N GLU A 173 -6.61 23.28 7.47
CA GLU A 173 -6.40 22.61 6.17
C GLU A 173 -7.63 21.82 5.72
N SER A 174 -8.45 21.33 6.64
CA SER A 174 -9.67 20.56 6.33
C SER A 174 -10.84 21.43 5.87
N ILE A 175 -10.81 22.73 6.14
CA ILE A 175 -11.86 23.68 5.72
C ILE A 175 -11.75 23.98 4.22
N ASP A 176 -10.53 24.07 3.69
CA ASP A 176 -10.29 24.55 2.32
C ASP A 176 -10.09 23.42 1.29
N SER A 177 -9.75 22.22 1.72
CA SER A 177 -9.45 21.12 0.78
C SER A 177 -9.67 19.72 1.38
N ASN A 178 -10.01 18.78 0.50
CA ASN A 178 -10.12 17.37 0.82
C ASN A 178 -8.88 16.64 0.28
N VAL A 179 -8.21 15.85 1.12
CA VAL A 179 -7.00 15.11 0.73
C VAL A 179 -7.19 14.24 -0.52
N ILE A 180 -8.37 13.65 -0.68
CA ILE A 180 -8.71 12.86 -1.87
C ILE A 180 -8.79 13.77 -3.11
N ALA A 181 -9.37 14.95 -2.98
CA ALA A 181 -9.46 15.91 -4.08
C ALA A 181 -8.06 16.41 -4.48
N ASP A 182 -7.19 16.72 -3.53
CA ASP A 182 -5.81 17.14 -3.82
C ASP A 182 -5.01 16.04 -4.51
N PHE A 183 -5.14 14.80 -4.04
CA PHE A 183 -4.54 13.63 -4.65
C PHE A 183 -5.04 13.45 -6.10
N PHE A 184 -6.35 13.55 -6.32
CA PHE A 184 -6.95 13.45 -7.65
C PHE A 184 -6.54 14.59 -8.57
N ASN A 185 -6.45 15.81 -8.07
CA ASN A 185 -6.00 16.96 -8.86
C ASN A 185 -4.55 16.77 -9.34
N TYR A 186 -3.67 16.31 -8.46
CA TYR A 186 -2.28 16.03 -8.82
C TYR A 186 -2.19 14.97 -9.93
N PHE A 187 -2.83 13.82 -9.74
CA PHE A 187 -2.76 12.73 -10.72
C PHE A 187 -3.57 13.00 -11.99
N THR A 188 -4.55 13.89 -11.94
CA THR A 188 -5.21 14.39 -13.16
C THR A 188 -4.22 15.18 -14.00
N ALA A 189 -3.50 16.12 -13.41
CA ALA A 189 -2.48 16.91 -14.11
C ALA A 189 -1.37 16.00 -14.68
N LEU A 190 -0.91 15.03 -13.89
CA LEU A 190 0.09 14.05 -14.35
C LEU A 190 -0.44 13.21 -15.53
N THR A 191 -1.71 12.77 -15.48
CA THR A 191 -2.35 12.02 -16.56
C THR A 191 -2.40 12.82 -17.87
N GLU A 192 -2.80 14.08 -17.80
CA GLU A 192 -2.83 14.98 -18.96
C GLU A 192 -1.44 15.20 -19.54
N GLU A 193 -0.45 15.37 -18.69
CA GLU A 193 0.95 15.53 -19.11
C GLU A 193 1.46 14.26 -19.81
N ARG A 194 1.21 13.06 -19.25
CA ARG A 194 1.64 11.78 -19.82
C ARG A 194 0.90 11.40 -21.10
N ARG A 195 -0.29 11.92 -21.32
CA ARG A 195 -0.99 11.80 -22.60
C ARG A 195 -0.34 12.64 -23.71
N LYS A 196 0.18 13.82 -23.36
CA LYS A 196 0.87 14.72 -24.29
C LYS A 196 2.33 14.30 -24.52
N ASN A 197 3.01 13.96 -23.46
CA ASN A 197 4.44 13.67 -23.40
C ASN A 197 4.67 12.30 -22.69
N PRO A 198 4.49 11.18 -23.40
CA PRO A 198 4.70 9.85 -22.83
C PRO A 198 6.16 9.64 -22.40
N THR A 199 6.35 9.00 -21.24
CA THR A 199 7.66 8.62 -20.69
C THR A 199 7.66 7.14 -20.31
N ASP A 200 8.82 6.62 -19.88
CA ASP A 200 8.95 5.21 -19.46
C ASP A 200 8.58 5.05 -17.96
N ASP A 201 7.33 5.37 -17.63
CA ASP A 201 6.78 5.25 -16.27
C ASP A 201 5.37 4.61 -16.27
N VAL A 202 4.91 4.20 -15.07
CA VAL A 202 3.59 3.61 -14.92
C VAL A 202 2.48 4.63 -15.17
N ALA A 203 2.71 5.91 -14.88
CA ALA A 203 1.72 6.94 -15.16
C ALA A 203 1.40 7.04 -16.65
N THR A 204 2.41 6.90 -17.53
CA THR A 204 2.19 6.84 -18.99
C THR A 204 1.35 5.65 -19.38
N VAL A 205 1.59 4.48 -18.77
CA VAL A 205 0.80 3.26 -19.04
C VAL A 205 -0.66 3.47 -18.61
N ILE A 206 -0.89 3.98 -17.42
CA ILE A 206 -2.24 4.27 -16.91
C ILE A 206 -2.93 5.32 -17.78
N ALA A 207 -2.27 6.44 -18.06
CA ALA A 207 -2.83 7.55 -18.83
C ALA A 207 -3.32 7.14 -20.23
N ASN A 208 -2.65 6.14 -20.84
CA ASN A 208 -2.93 5.65 -22.19
C ASN A 208 -3.61 4.27 -22.21
N ALA A 209 -3.97 3.72 -21.04
CA ALA A 209 -4.67 2.45 -20.96
C ALA A 209 -6.05 2.53 -21.65
N LYS A 210 -6.51 1.38 -22.18
CA LYS A 210 -7.81 1.27 -22.83
C LYS A 210 -8.64 0.17 -22.19
N PHE A 211 -9.91 0.47 -21.98
CA PHE A 211 -10.93 -0.46 -21.58
C PHE A 211 -11.95 -0.61 -22.71
N GLU A 212 -12.18 -1.82 -23.23
CA GLU A 212 -13.09 -2.09 -24.35
C GLU A 212 -12.84 -1.20 -25.61
N GLY A 213 -11.59 -0.81 -25.83
CA GLY A 213 -11.18 0.03 -26.96
C GLY A 213 -11.24 1.53 -26.70
N GLU A 214 -11.94 1.97 -25.68
CA GLU A 214 -12.00 3.35 -25.23
C GLU A 214 -10.90 3.66 -24.22
N GLN A 215 -10.50 4.92 -24.12
CA GLN A 215 -9.51 5.34 -23.14
C GLN A 215 -10.06 5.16 -21.73
N ILE A 216 -9.18 4.72 -20.81
CA ILE A 216 -9.53 4.54 -19.39
C ILE A 216 -10.26 5.79 -18.84
N GLY A 217 -11.34 5.57 -18.10
CA GLY A 217 -12.08 6.61 -17.45
C GLY A 217 -11.27 7.34 -16.38
N HIS A 218 -11.69 8.56 -16.05
CA HIS A 218 -10.98 9.38 -15.07
C HIS A 218 -10.92 8.72 -13.68
N LEU A 219 -12.05 8.21 -13.19
CA LEU A 219 -12.12 7.58 -11.87
C LEU A 219 -11.30 6.29 -11.81
N GLU A 220 -11.31 5.51 -12.88
CA GLU A 220 -10.51 4.29 -12.99
C GLU A 220 -9.00 4.61 -12.99
N ALA A 221 -8.58 5.65 -13.71
CA ALA A 221 -7.19 6.10 -13.69
C ALA A 221 -6.78 6.56 -12.28
N MET A 222 -7.63 7.36 -11.61
CA MET A 222 -7.38 7.79 -10.22
C MET A 222 -7.32 6.61 -9.26
N SER A 223 -8.16 5.59 -9.44
CA SER A 223 -8.11 4.33 -8.68
C SER A 223 -6.77 3.62 -8.81
N TYR A 224 -6.21 3.62 -10.02
CA TYR A 224 -4.87 3.04 -10.27
C TYR A 224 -3.76 3.81 -9.58
N TYR A 225 -3.75 5.14 -9.71
CA TYR A 225 -2.75 5.96 -9.01
C TYR A 225 -2.85 5.77 -7.50
N THR A 226 -4.07 5.77 -6.98
CA THR A 226 -4.31 5.55 -5.55
C THR A 226 -3.69 4.24 -5.09
N ILE A 227 -4.03 3.11 -5.72
CA ILE A 227 -3.53 1.81 -5.24
C ILE A 227 -2.01 1.68 -5.38
N ILE A 228 -1.40 2.20 -6.44
CA ILE A 228 0.06 2.12 -6.63
C ILE A 228 0.78 3.00 -5.63
N ALA A 229 0.35 4.25 -5.46
CA ALA A 229 0.97 5.19 -4.52
C ALA A 229 0.91 4.70 -3.07
N THR A 230 -0.15 3.98 -2.71
CA THR A 230 -0.45 3.64 -1.33
C THR A 230 0.03 2.24 -0.95
N ALA A 231 -0.23 1.24 -1.79
CA ALA A 231 0.11 -0.15 -1.46
C ALA A 231 1.60 -0.41 -1.29
N GLY A 232 2.45 0.32 -2.01
CA GLY A 232 3.90 0.15 -1.96
C GLY A 232 4.61 1.00 -0.89
N HIS A 233 3.94 1.97 -0.29
CA HIS A 233 4.54 2.89 0.67
C HIS A 233 4.46 2.38 2.11
N ASP A 234 3.29 2.42 2.75
CA ASP A 234 3.13 2.18 4.18
C ASP A 234 3.53 0.76 4.61
N THR A 235 3.17 -0.25 3.85
CA THR A 235 3.49 -1.63 4.16
C THR A 235 5.00 -1.88 4.12
N THR A 236 5.68 -1.31 3.14
CA THR A 236 7.14 -1.43 2.98
C THR A 236 7.86 -0.61 4.05
N SER A 237 7.39 0.59 4.33
CA SER A 237 7.90 1.45 5.42
C SER A 237 7.82 0.74 6.78
N SER A 238 6.63 0.23 7.11
CA SER A 238 6.39 -0.49 8.36
C SER A 238 7.24 -1.77 8.46
N SER A 239 7.34 -2.54 7.36
CA SER A 239 8.17 -3.75 7.33
C SER A 239 9.65 -3.42 7.50
N THR A 240 10.13 -2.34 6.87
CA THR A 240 11.52 -1.91 6.98
C THR A 240 11.85 -1.47 8.40
N ALA A 241 11.03 -0.60 9.00
CA ALA A 241 11.23 -0.12 10.37
C ALA A 241 11.14 -1.24 11.39
N GLY A 242 10.07 -2.03 11.33
CA GLY A 242 9.85 -3.15 12.25
C GLY A 242 10.87 -4.27 12.10
N GLY A 243 11.36 -4.52 10.89
CA GLY A 243 12.41 -5.50 10.63
C GLY A 243 13.77 -5.07 11.22
N VAL A 244 14.13 -3.80 11.06
CA VAL A 244 15.36 -3.26 11.69
C VAL A 244 15.25 -3.31 13.20
N LEU A 245 14.12 -2.93 13.79
CA LEU A 245 13.89 -3.04 15.24
C LEU A 245 14.02 -4.49 15.70
N ALA A 246 13.37 -5.43 15.01
CA ALA A 246 13.44 -6.85 15.35
C ALA A 246 14.89 -7.40 15.30
N LEU A 247 15.68 -6.96 14.33
CA LEU A 247 17.10 -7.35 14.25
C LEU A 247 17.96 -6.72 15.35
N ILE A 248 17.65 -5.49 15.79
CA ILE A 248 18.31 -4.84 16.92
C ILE A 248 18.02 -5.62 18.23
N GLU A 249 16.75 -5.99 18.43
CA GLU A 249 16.31 -6.74 19.61
C GLU A 249 16.79 -8.20 19.61
N ASN A 250 17.17 -8.74 18.43
CA ASN A 250 17.63 -10.11 18.25
C ASN A 250 19.03 -10.17 17.59
N PRO A 251 20.10 -9.76 18.30
CA PRO A 251 21.44 -9.61 17.70
C PRO A 251 22.02 -10.91 17.14
N ASN A 252 21.59 -12.09 17.62
CA ASN A 252 21.99 -13.38 17.08
C ASN A 252 21.43 -13.60 15.67
N GLU A 253 20.20 -13.13 15.37
CA GLU A 253 19.61 -13.23 14.04
C GLU A 253 20.29 -12.23 13.08
N LEU A 254 20.58 -11.02 13.54
CA LEU A 254 21.39 -10.06 12.80
C LEU A 254 22.77 -10.62 12.45
N LYS A 255 23.42 -11.33 13.40
CA LYS A 255 24.71 -11.96 13.16
C LYS A 255 24.60 -13.05 12.10
N LYS A 256 23.60 -13.94 12.17
CA LYS A 256 23.37 -14.96 11.14
C LYS A 256 23.24 -14.37 9.75
N LEU A 257 22.49 -13.27 9.61
CA LEU A 257 22.28 -12.58 8.36
C LEU A 257 23.58 -11.97 7.81
N LYS A 258 24.40 -11.37 8.69
CA LYS A 258 25.72 -10.82 8.33
C LYS A 258 26.72 -11.91 7.93
N ASP A 259 26.72 -13.04 8.64
CA ASP A 259 27.61 -14.16 8.37
C ASP A 259 27.23 -14.92 7.08
N ASN A 260 25.93 -14.90 6.71
CA ASN A 260 25.43 -15.58 5.51
C ASN A 260 24.37 -14.72 4.77
N PRO A 261 24.77 -13.76 3.94
CA PRO A 261 23.83 -12.91 3.19
C PRO A 261 22.90 -13.66 2.22
N SER A 262 23.19 -14.93 1.90
CA SER A 262 22.33 -15.72 1.00
C SER A 262 20.94 -16.03 1.57
N ILE A 263 20.77 -15.91 2.90
CA ILE A 263 19.45 -16.08 3.56
C ILE A 263 18.58 -14.81 3.52
N MET A 264 19.08 -13.72 2.91
CA MET A 264 18.35 -12.45 2.85
C MET A 264 16.90 -12.59 2.33
N PRO A 265 16.61 -13.34 1.25
CA PRO A 265 15.23 -13.50 0.79
C PRO A 265 14.30 -14.09 1.88
N MET A 266 14.76 -15.11 2.59
CA MET A 266 14.02 -15.72 3.69
C MET A 266 13.87 -14.77 4.89
N ALA A 267 14.90 -13.95 5.16
CA ALA A 267 14.85 -12.94 6.21
C ALA A 267 13.84 -11.83 5.89
N ILE A 268 13.67 -11.47 4.62
CA ILE A 268 12.64 -10.51 4.17
C ILE A 268 11.25 -11.10 4.39
N ASP A 269 11.00 -12.34 3.96
CA ASP A 269 9.71 -13.01 4.17
C ASP A 269 9.36 -13.10 5.66
N GLU A 270 10.35 -13.48 6.50
CA GLU A 270 10.17 -13.51 7.96
C GLU A 270 9.93 -12.14 8.55
N THR A 271 10.57 -11.09 8.04
CA THR A 271 10.34 -9.71 8.46
C THR A 271 8.89 -9.30 8.21
N ILE A 272 8.36 -9.55 7.02
CA ILE A 272 6.96 -9.25 6.66
C ILE A 272 6.01 -10.03 7.57
N ARG A 273 6.27 -11.32 7.78
CA ARG A 273 5.48 -12.16 8.69
C ARG A 273 5.50 -11.65 10.13
N TRP A 274 6.66 -11.22 10.63
CA TRP A 274 6.85 -10.75 11.99
C TRP A 274 6.18 -9.40 12.24
N VAL A 275 6.38 -8.46 11.33
CA VAL A 275 5.84 -7.10 11.45
C VAL A 275 4.34 -7.07 11.22
N THR A 276 3.84 -7.90 10.30
CA THR A 276 2.42 -7.92 9.89
C THR A 276 1.92 -6.53 9.54
N PRO A 277 2.44 -5.90 8.47
CA PRO A 277 2.14 -4.49 8.14
C PRO A 277 0.67 -4.27 7.79
N VAL A 278 -0.03 -5.29 7.30
CA VAL A 278 -1.48 -5.29 7.08
C VAL A 278 -2.14 -6.07 8.22
N LYS A 279 -3.05 -5.43 8.94
CA LYS A 279 -3.75 -5.98 10.10
C LYS A 279 -5.25 -5.98 9.84
N ASN A 280 -5.72 -6.95 9.08
CA ASN A 280 -7.16 -7.18 8.86
C ASN A 280 -7.53 -8.61 9.22
#